data_2ce13f31f6a19521e9ebee67f34822d0
#
_entry.id   2ce13f31f6a19521e9ebee67f34822d0
#
_cell.length_a   1.000
_cell.length_b   1.000
_cell.length_c   1.000
_cell.angle_alpha   90.00
_cell.angle_beta   90.00
_cell.angle_gamma   90.00
#
_symmetry.space_group_name_H-M   'P 1'
#
loop_
_entity.id
_entity.type
_entity.pdbx_description
1 polymer ?
#
loop_
_entity_poly.entity_id
_entity_poly.type
_entity_poly.pdbx_seq_one_letter_code
_entity_poly.pdbx_strand_id
1 'polypeptide(L)'
;MPLAQGIIDSVRLNAVHFLWKKEFPWIVHPSIDLKNVKDLRIADVGCGTGIWLLEASEEFPDADRLDGLDVVIDQAPPKHLLPANVHFEYLDANADIPQQYLERYDLINAKFLLGLVRDGNPNPLIKRLLQMLKPAGYIQWSETDWATDTYMGLSENNMTKDQSGLYRLRASGARYLTKDALAWPMKLPTLLADQGVTNIVEARTTLETFDRKYGRAWTEVIVAAAIDGLGKLPEGEMKDEMVKLIEAAKEDAKKGIAWVADHLVVVGRK
;
A
#
# COMPACT_ATOMS: atom_id res chain seq x y z
N MET A 1 0.67 11.13 -13.62
CA MET A 1 2.14 11.22 -13.70
C MET A 1 2.70 10.07 -12.88
N PRO A 2 3.56 9.21 -13.41
CA PRO A 2 4.27 8.26 -12.57
C PRO A 2 5.06 9.03 -11.51
N LEU A 3 5.03 8.55 -10.28
CA LEU A 3 5.82 9.10 -9.19
C LEU A 3 7.29 8.94 -9.60
N ALA A 4 8.04 10.04 -9.76
CA ALA A 4 9.49 9.95 -9.96
C ALA A 4 10.07 9.31 -8.69
N GLN A 5 10.56 8.09 -8.84
CA GLN A 5 10.88 7.23 -7.72
C GLN A 5 12.39 7.30 -7.49
N GLY A 6 12.74 7.96 -6.39
CA GLY A 6 14.12 8.06 -5.95
C GLY A 6 14.49 6.96 -4.95
N ILE A 7 15.77 6.89 -4.56
CA ILE A 7 16.27 5.97 -3.50
C ILE A 7 15.46 6.13 -2.21
N ILE A 8 15.06 7.35 -1.85
CA ILE A 8 14.27 7.63 -0.65
C ILE A 8 12.91 6.92 -0.72
N ASP A 9 12.27 6.94 -1.88
CA ASP A 9 10.98 6.26 -2.06
C ASP A 9 11.14 4.73 -1.94
N SER A 10 12.16 4.16 -2.56
CA SER A 10 12.45 2.73 -2.43
C SER A 10 12.70 2.30 -0.97
N VAL A 11 13.51 3.08 -0.23
CA VAL A 11 13.77 2.83 1.20
C VAL A 11 12.47 2.92 2.00
N ARG A 12 11.64 3.92 1.73
CA ARG A 12 10.33 4.10 2.36
C ARG A 12 9.40 2.91 2.10
N LEU A 13 9.28 2.46 0.86
CA LEU A 13 8.42 1.33 0.48
C LEU A 13 8.86 0.05 1.21
N ASN A 14 10.17 -0.20 1.28
CA ASN A 14 10.70 -1.34 2.04
C ASN A 14 10.43 -1.19 3.54
N ALA A 15 10.60 0.01 4.12
CA ALA A 15 10.28 0.26 5.52
C ALA A 15 8.79 0.01 5.83
N VAL A 16 7.88 0.50 4.96
CA VAL A 16 6.43 0.24 5.06
C VAL A 16 6.16 -1.26 5.06
N HIS A 17 6.80 -2.02 4.17
CA HIS A 17 6.61 -3.47 4.11
C HIS A 17 6.97 -4.16 5.43
N PHE A 18 8.13 -3.84 6.01
CA PHE A 18 8.56 -4.43 7.28
C PHE A 18 7.72 -3.96 8.48
N LEU A 19 7.27 -2.71 8.51
CA LEU A 19 6.34 -2.22 9.52
C LEU A 19 4.98 -2.93 9.42
N TRP A 20 4.48 -3.12 8.20
CA TRP A 20 3.25 -3.88 7.96
C TRP A 20 3.32 -5.29 8.49
N LYS A 21 4.46 -5.97 8.33
CA LYS A 21 4.69 -7.32 8.86
C LYS A 21 4.72 -7.38 10.40
N LYS A 22 4.92 -6.27 11.11
CA LYS A 22 4.76 -6.24 12.57
C LYS A 22 3.30 -6.32 13.00
N GLU A 23 2.40 -5.90 12.14
CA GLU A 23 0.95 -5.91 12.39
C GLU A 23 0.31 -7.18 11.79
N PHE A 24 0.74 -7.57 10.59
CA PHE A 24 0.27 -8.74 9.86
C PHE A 24 1.47 -9.65 9.53
N PRO A 25 1.81 -10.61 10.41
CA PRO A 25 3.08 -11.36 10.36
C PRO A 25 3.11 -12.49 9.31
N TRP A 26 2.41 -12.32 8.22
CA TRP A 26 2.32 -13.24 7.09
C TRP A 26 2.41 -12.49 5.77
N ILE A 27 2.91 -13.14 4.74
CA ILE A 27 2.94 -12.64 3.36
C ILE A 27 1.61 -12.92 2.69
N VAL A 28 1.15 -14.15 2.77
CA VAL A 28 -0.17 -14.57 2.32
C VAL A 28 -1.04 -14.86 3.54
N HIS A 29 -2.25 -14.28 3.55
CA HIS A 29 -3.17 -14.44 4.68
C HIS A 29 -3.49 -15.93 4.94
N PRO A 30 -3.51 -16.40 6.19
CA PRO A 30 -3.69 -17.83 6.52
C PRO A 30 -4.98 -18.47 6.02
N SER A 31 -6.00 -17.68 5.66
CA SER A 31 -7.24 -18.19 5.05
C SER A 31 -7.10 -18.58 3.57
N ILE A 32 -6.00 -18.21 2.93
CA ILE A 32 -5.72 -18.54 1.52
C ILE A 32 -4.99 -19.88 1.47
N ASP A 33 -5.61 -20.87 0.85
CA ASP A 33 -5.01 -22.20 0.68
C ASP A 33 -4.47 -22.36 -0.74
N LEU A 34 -3.16 -22.30 -0.89
CA LEU A 34 -2.44 -22.50 -2.14
C LEU A 34 -1.58 -23.79 -2.15
N LYS A 35 -1.61 -24.59 -1.08
CA LYS A 35 -0.68 -25.73 -0.89
C LYS A 35 -0.74 -26.80 -1.96
N ASN A 36 -1.90 -26.98 -2.60
CA ASN A 36 -2.10 -28.03 -3.60
C ASN A 36 -2.36 -27.47 -5.00
N VAL A 37 -2.10 -26.19 -5.22
CA VAL A 37 -2.28 -25.56 -6.52
C VAL A 37 -1.11 -25.95 -7.42
N LYS A 38 -1.41 -26.68 -8.50
CA LYS A 38 -0.43 -26.99 -9.54
C LYS A 38 -0.21 -25.77 -10.41
N ASP A 39 1.02 -25.59 -10.88
CA ASP A 39 1.41 -24.46 -11.73
C ASP A 39 0.96 -23.11 -11.11
N LEU A 40 1.25 -22.94 -9.80
CA LEU A 40 0.85 -21.81 -9.00
C LEU A 40 1.38 -20.51 -9.61
N ARG A 41 0.48 -19.54 -9.82
CA ARG A 41 0.83 -18.21 -10.32
C ARG A 41 0.28 -17.13 -9.43
N ILE A 42 1.18 -16.25 -8.98
CA ILE A 42 0.86 -15.13 -8.09
C ILE A 42 1.23 -13.82 -8.78
N ALA A 43 0.39 -12.81 -8.66
CA ALA A 43 0.73 -11.45 -9.05
C ALA A 43 0.72 -10.50 -7.85
N ASP A 44 1.71 -9.61 -7.79
CA ASP A 44 1.75 -8.44 -6.91
C ASP A 44 1.50 -7.20 -7.77
N VAL A 45 0.30 -6.61 -7.68
CA VAL A 45 -0.12 -5.46 -8.49
C VAL A 45 0.16 -4.17 -7.74
N GLY A 46 0.90 -3.25 -8.37
CA GLY A 46 1.49 -2.10 -7.69
C GLY A 46 2.69 -2.52 -6.84
N CYS A 47 3.56 -3.38 -7.39
CA CYS A 47 4.61 -4.06 -6.65
C CYS A 47 5.74 -3.14 -6.16
N GLY A 48 5.90 -1.94 -6.68
CA GLY A 48 6.94 -0.97 -6.31
C GLY A 48 8.35 -1.60 -6.37
N THR A 49 9.01 -1.72 -5.22
CA THR A 49 10.35 -2.34 -5.12
C THR A 49 10.36 -3.86 -5.29
N GLY A 50 9.19 -4.49 -5.31
CA GLY A 50 9.05 -5.94 -5.38
C GLY A 50 9.35 -6.68 -4.08
N ILE A 51 9.55 -5.97 -2.96
CA ILE A 51 9.94 -6.59 -1.68
C ILE A 51 8.93 -7.65 -1.21
N TRP A 52 7.62 -7.42 -1.42
CA TRP A 52 6.58 -8.40 -1.10
C TRP A 52 6.74 -9.67 -1.95
N LEU A 53 6.99 -9.50 -3.25
CA LEU A 53 7.14 -10.62 -4.19
C LEU A 53 8.41 -11.44 -3.92
N LEU A 54 9.50 -10.81 -3.49
CA LEU A 54 10.72 -11.49 -3.08
C LEU A 54 10.46 -12.39 -1.87
N GLU A 55 9.78 -11.89 -0.83
CA GLU A 55 9.41 -12.74 0.32
C GLU A 55 8.38 -13.82 -0.07
N ALA A 56 7.44 -13.53 -0.97
CA ALA A 56 6.54 -14.54 -1.51
C ALA A 56 7.31 -15.65 -2.25
N SER A 57 8.41 -15.33 -2.92
CA SER A 57 9.25 -16.34 -3.60
C SER A 57 9.98 -17.27 -2.62
N GLU A 58 10.25 -16.81 -1.39
CA GLU A 58 10.80 -17.64 -0.32
C GLU A 58 9.74 -18.60 0.25
N GLU A 59 8.49 -18.13 0.34
CA GLU A 59 7.35 -18.94 0.83
C GLU A 59 6.85 -19.93 -0.23
N PHE A 60 6.95 -19.57 -1.53
CA PHE A 60 6.49 -20.37 -2.67
C PHE A 60 7.61 -20.62 -3.69
N PRO A 61 8.70 -21.31 -3.30
CA PRO A 61 9.86 -21.51 -4.19
C PRO A 61 9.52 -22.35 -5.44
N ASP A 62 8.50 -23.20 -5.35
CA ASP A 62 8.05 -24.08 -6.43
C ASP A 62 6.90 -23.48 -7.25
N ALA A 63 6.55 -22.22 -7.04
CA ALA A 63 5.55 -21.55 -7.88
C ALA A 63 6.00 -21.51 -9.35
N ASP A 64 5.08 -21.78 -10.27
CA ASP A 64 5.34 -21.69 -11.71
C ASP A 64 5.75 -20.26 -12.11
N ARG A 65 5.08 -19.26 -11.48
CA ARG A 65 5.37 -17.87 -11.81
C ARG A 65 4.92 -16.89 -10.73
N LEU A 66 5.78 -15.93 -10.43
CA LEU A 66 5.56 -14.82 -9.53
C LEU A 66 5.80 -13.51 -10.32
N ASP A 67 4.73 -12.77 -10.61
CA ASP A 67 4.78 -11.55 -11.42
C ASP A 67 4.61 -10.30 -10.53
N GLY A 68 5.60 -9.41 -10.51
CA GLY A 68 5.49 -8.05 -10.01
C GLY A 68 5.06 -7.12 -11.14
N LEU A 69 3.91 -6.49 -10.98
CA LEU A 69 3.26 -5.69 -12.00
C LEU A 69 3.13 -4.23 -11.53
N ASP A 70 3.79 -3.31 -12.21
CA ASP A 70 3.77 -1.88 -11.86
C ASP A 70 3.93 -1.00 -13.11
N VAL A 71 3.53 0.25 -13.03
CA VAL A 71 3.81 1.27 -14.08
C VAL A 71 5.26 1.74 -14.06
N VAL A 72 6.00 1.48 -12.97
CA VAL A 72 7.42 1.80 -12.81
C VAL A 72 8.14 0.58 -12.26
N ILE A 73 8.89 -0.10 -13.10
CA ILE A 73 9.63 -1.32 -12.75
C ILE A 73 11.10 -1.06 -12.42
N ASP A 74 11.58 0.18 -12.52
CA ASP A 74 12.99 0.53 -12.31
C ASP A 74 13.44 0.41 -10.84
N GLN A 75 12.48 0.29 -9.90
CA GLN A 75 12.77 0.04 -8.49
C GLN A 75 12.95 -1.44 -8.16
N ALA A 76 12.53 -2.33 -9.07
CA ALA A 76 12.67 -3.77 -8.89
C ALA A 76 14.15 -4.20 -9.02
N PRO A 77 14.56 -5.29 -8.35
CA PRO A 77 15.91 -5.81 -8.49
C PRO A 77 16.22 -6.23 -9.93
N PRO A 78 17.48 -6.10 -10.37
CA PRO A 78 17.91 -6.57 -11.69
C PRO A 78 17.63 -8.06 -11.88
N LYS A 79 17.22 -8.45 -13.08
CA LYS A 79 16.82 -9.82 -13.42
C LYS A 79 17.84 -10.90 -13.01
N HIS A 80 19.13 -10.61 -13.09
CA HIS A 80 20.19 -11.58 -12.75
C HIS A 80 20.33 -11.87 -11.25
N LEU A 81 19.63 -11.09 -10.38
CA LEU A 81 19.58 -11.29 -8.94
C LEU A 81 18.28 -11.99 -8.49
N LEU A 82 17.37 -12.26 -9.43
CA LEU A 82 16.05 -12.82 -9.12
C LEU A 82 16.05 -14.35 -9.22
N PRO A 83 15.22 -15.05 -8.43
CA PRO A 83 14.84 -16.44 -8.71
C PRO A 83 14.25 -16.58 -10.11
N ALA A 84 14.42 -17.75 -10.73
CA ALA A 84 14.03 -17.98 -12.12
C ALA A 84 12.52 -17.79 -12.38
N ASN A 85 11.69 -18.00 -11.37
CA ASN A 85 10.22 -17.87 -11.41
C ASN A 85 9.71 -16.46 -11.07
N VAL A 86 10.57 -15.51 -10.71
CA VAL A 86 10.22 -14.11 -10.38
C VAL A 86 10.44 -13.21 -11.57
N HIS A 87 9.42 -12.44 -11.94
CA HIS A 87 9.44 -11.52 -13.07
C HIS A 87 8.84 -10.18 -12.70
N PHE A 88 9.35 -9.08 -13.26
CA PHE A 88 8.78 -7.75 -13.15
C PHE A 88 8.40 -7.25 -14.53
N GLU A 89 7.15 -6.84 -14.69
CA GLU A 89 6.59 -6.42 -15.97
C GLU A 89 5.75 -5.13 -15.81
N TYR A 90 5.73 -4.33 -16.86
CA TYR A 90 4.90 -3.12 -16.89
C TYR A 90 3.42 -3.47 -16.95
N LEU A 91 2.63 -2.89 -16.06
CA LEU A 91 1.17 -2.92 -16.11
C LEU A 91 0.59 -1.63 -15.51
N ASP A 92 -0.27 -0.95 -16.26
CA ASP A 92 -1.16 0.08 -15.72
C ASP A 92 -2.48 -0.57 -15.30
N ALA A 93 -2.68 -0.72 -14.00
CA ALA A 93 -3.90 -1.31 -13.44
C ALA A 93 -5.16 -0.44 -13.68
N ASN A 94 -5.00 0.83 -14.10
CA ASN A 94 -6.11 1.70 -14.50
C ASN A 94 -6.44 1.62 -16.00
N ALA A 95 -5.62 0.93 -16.80
CA ALA A 95 -5.90 0.63 -18.20
C ALA A 95 -6.62 -0.72 -18.38
N ASP A 96 -7.04 -1.03 -19.59
CA ASP A 96 -7.58 -2.36 -19.92
C ASP A 96 -6.50 -3.42 -19.75
N ILE A 97 -6.88 -4.55 -19.12
CA ILE A 97 -5.94 -5.63 -18.83
C ILE A 97 -5.56 -6.36 -20.13
N PRO A 98 -4.26 -6.42 -20.48
CA PRO A 98 -3.81 -7.17 -21.64
C PRO A 98 -4.22 -8.65 -21.59
N GLN A 99 -4.53 -9.23 -22.75
CA GLN A 99 -5.03 -10.61 -22.90
C GLN A 99 -4.15 -11.64 -22.17
N GLN A 100 -2.85 -11.44 -22.14
CA GLN A 100 -1.88 -12.34 -21.48
C GLN A 100 -2.02 -12.44 -19.97
N TYR A 101 -2.70 -11.50 -19.32
CA TYR A 101 -2.92 -11.49 -17.88
C TYR A 101 -4.33 -11.91 -17.47
N LEU A 102 -5.26 -12.10 -18.42
CA LEU A 102 -6.63 -12.52 -18.11
C LEU A 102 -6.66 -13.95 -17.59
N GLU A 103 -7.42 -14.20 -16.52
CA GLU A 103 -7.61 -15.51 -15.88
C GLU A 103 -6.30 -16.29 -15.67
N ARG A 104 -5.25 -15.56 -15.28
CA ARG A 104 -3.90 -16.11 -15.22
C ARG A 104 -3.45 -16.51 -13.83
N TYR A 105 -3.93 -15.82 -12.78
CA TYR A 105 -3.36 -15.91 -11.44
C TYR A 105 -4.29 -16.65 -10.46
N ASP A 106 -3.67 -17.43 -9.57
CA ASP A 106 -4.33 -18.10 -8.46
C ASP A 106 -4.48 -17.17 -7.26
N LEU A 107 -3.53 -16.21 -7.12
CA LEU A 107 -3.57 -15.15 -6.13
C LEU A 107 -3.15 -13.82 -6.78
N ILE A 108 -3.92 -12.78 -6.49
CA ILE A 108 -3.48 -11.39 -6.67
C ILE A 108 -3.31 -10.75 -5.30
N ASN A 109 -2.12 -10.23 -5.03
CA ASN A 109 -1.85 -9.29 -3.97
C ASN A 109 -1.96 -7.86 -4.51
N ALA A 110 -2.62 -6.99 -3.76
CA ALA A 110 -2.72 -5.57 -4.03
C ALA A 110 -2.49 -4.82 -2.71
N LYS A 111 -1.63 -3.79 -2.71
CA LYS A 111 -1.29 -3.10 -1.48
C LYS A 111 -1.08 -1.61 -1.71
N PHE A 112 -1.79 -0.77 -0.91
CA PHE A 112 -1.69 0.68 -0.96
C PHE A 112 -2.01 1.30 -2.33
N LEU A 113 -3.06 0.79 -2.97
CA LEU A 113 -3.54 1.30 -4.26
C LEU A 113 -4.48 2.52 -4.15
N LEU A 114 -4.62 3.10 -2.96
CA LEU A 114 -5.44 4.31 -2.73
C LEU A 114 -5.14 5.42 -3.76
N GLY A 115 -3.87 5.61 -4.10
CA GLY A 115 -3.44 6.63 -5.07
C GLY A 115 -3.95 6.44 -6.49
N LEU A 116 -4.40 5.24 -6.84
CA LEU A 116 -5.02 4.92 -8.14
C LEU A 116 -6.52 5.25 -8.19
N VAL A 117 -7.16 5.43 -7.02
CA VAL A 117 -8.61 5.66 -6.87
C VAL A 117 -8.86 7.10 -6.45
N ARG A 118 -8.65 8.04 -7.36
CA ARG A 118 -8.71 9.49 -7.05
C ARG A 118 -10.12 10.04 -6.91
N ASP A 119 -11.09 9.42 -7.57
CA ASP A 119 -12.51 9.81 -7.55
C ASP A 119 -13.29 9.13 -6.42
N GLY A 120 -12.65 8.27 -5.63
CA GLY A 120 -13.28 7.51 -4.55
C GLY A 120 -14.09 6.29 -5.02
N ASN A 121 -14.04 5.95 -6.31
CA ASN A 121 -14.71 4.78 -6.87
C ASN A 121 -13.71 3.68 -7.27
N PRO A 122 -13.44 2.68 -6.41
CA PRO A 122 -12.51 1.60 -6.71
C PRO A 122 -13.08 0.51 -7.63
N ASN A 123 -14.39 0.53 -7.94
CA ASN A 123 -15.03 -0.54 -8.70
C ASN A 123 -14.38 -0.86 -10.06
N PRO A 124 -13.93 0.12 -10.86
CA PRO A 124 -13.22 -0.18 -12.11
C PRO A 124 -11.91 -0.95 -11.86
N LEU A 125 -11.15 -0.57 -10.83
CA LEU A 125 -9.91 -1.25 -10.45
C LEU A 125 -10.19 -2.66 -9.94
N ILE A 126 -11.20 -2.83 -9.05
CA ILE A 126 -11.63 -4.16 -8.56
C ILE A 126 -11.96 -5.08 -9.73
N LYS A 127 -12.77 -4.62 -10.69
CA LYS A 127 -13.15 -5.43 -11.87
C LYS A 127 -11.93 -5.88 -12.66
N ARG A 128 -10.95 -5.00 -12.88
CA ARG A 128 -9.72 -5.34 -13.61
C ARG A 128 -8.88 -6.37 -12.87
N LEU A 129 -8.68 -6.21 -11.57
CA LEU A 129 -7.97 -7.21 -10.77
C LEU A 129 -8.67 -8.57 -10.81
N LEU A 130 -10.00 -8.60 -10.70
CA LEU A 130 -10.78 -9.83 -10.80
C LEU A 130 -10.71 -10.48 -12.19
N GLN A 131 -10.57 -9.70 -13.27
CA GLN A 131 -10.35 -10.27 -14.62
C GLN A 131 -9.03 -11.04 -14.71
N MET A 132 -8.01 -10.66 -13.96
CA MET A 132 -6.70 -11.33 -13.95
C MET A 132 -6.71 -12.63 -13.16
N LEU A 133 -7.66 -12.82 -12.23
CA LEU A 133 -7.80 -14.03 -11.43
C LEU A 133 -8.41 -15.16 -12.23
N LYS A 134 -7.86 -16.37 -12.07
CA LYS A 134 -8.51 -17.62 -12.47
C LYS A 134 -9.86 -17.77 -11.75
N PRO A 135 -10.81 -18.57 -12.29
CA PRO A 135 -11.96 -19.00 -11.51
C PRO A 135 -11.52 -19.61 -10.18
N ALA A 136 -12.17 -19.21 -9.09
CA ALA A 136 -11.84 -19.61 -7.72
C ALA A 136 -10.46 -19.12 -7.18
N GLY A 137 -9.77 -18.25 -7.90
CA GLY A 137 -8.56 -17.57 -7.40
C GLY A 137 -8.86 -16.59 -6.28
N TYR A 138 -7.82 -16.19 -5.56
CA TYR A 138 -7.91 -15.31 -4.40
C TYR A 138 -7.43 -13.89 -4.71
N ILE A 139 -8.08 -12.91 -4.12
CA ILE A 139 -7.58 -11.55 -3.98
C ILE A 139 -7.21 -11.30 -2.53
N GLN A 140 -6.02 -10.75 -2.28
CA GLN A 140 -5.59 -10.20 -1.01
C GLN A 140 -5.31 -8.72 -1.23
N TRP A 141 -6.04 -7.85 -0.52
CA TRP A 141 -5.90 -6.41 -0.67
C TRP A 141 -5.65 -5.75 0.67
N SER A 142 -4.56 -4.99 0.76
CA SER A 142 -4.09 -4.32 1.97
C SER A 142 -4.17 -2.80 1.80
N GLU A 143 -4.82 -2.11 2.74
CA GLU A 143 -4.95 -0.65 2.71
C GLU A 143 -4.84 -0.02 4.10
N THR A 144 -4.52 1.26 4.12
CA THR A 144 -4.65 2.12 5.30
C THR A 144 -6.01 2.82 5.27
N ASP A 145 -6.70 2.80 6.40
CA ASP A 145 -7.92 3.56 6.58
C ASP A 145 -7.60 5.00 6.99
N TRP A 146 -7.54 5.86 6.01
CA TRP A 146 -7.20 7.26 6.21
C TRP A 146 -8.30 8.07 6.93
N ALA A 147 -9.50 7.52 7.10
CA ALA A 147 -10.57 8.16 7.86
C ALA A 147 -10.39 8.03 9.37
N THR A 148 -9.57 7.07 9.84
CA THR A 148 -9.29 6.81 11.25
C THR A 148 -8.02 7.49 11.76
N ASP A 149 -7.40 8.37 10.95
CA ASP A 149 -6.11 8.97 11.28
C ASP A 149 -6.11 9.69 12.64
N THR A 150 -5.15 9.32 13.46
CA THR A 150 -4.97 9.81 14.83
C THR A 150 -3.52 10.23 15.08
N TYR A 151 -3.33 11.10 16.09
CA TYR A 151 -2.04 11.65 16.46
C TYR A 151 -1.77 11.38 17.93
N MET A 152 -0.88 10.45 18.23
CA MET A 152 -0.43 10.15 19.59
C MET A 152 0.58 11.20 20.06
N GLY A 153 0.70 11.40 21.37
CA GLY A 153 1.70 12.28 21.99
C GLY A 153 1.32 13.76 22.01
N LEU A 154 0.15 14.15 21.49
CA LEU A 154 -0.27 15.56 21.51
C LEU A 154 -0.54 16.07 22.92
N SER A 155 -1.29 15.29 23.74
CA SER A 155 -1.62 15.63 25.11
C SER A 155 -0.40 15.70 26.02
N GLU A 156 0.54 14.78 25.87
CA GLU A 156 1.80 14.71 26.60
C GLU A 156 2.69 15.92 26.33
N ASN A 157 2.51 16.56 25.16
CA ASN A 157 3.23 17.76 24.74
C ASN A 157 2.40 19.06 24.91
N ASN A 158 1.22 19.00 25.54
CA ASN A 158 0.28 20.12 25.66
C ASN A 158 -0.03 20.80 24.30
N MET A 159 -0.18 20.01 23.26
CA MET A 159 -0.45 20.49 21.90
C MET A 159 -1.86 20.12 21.43
N THR A 160 -2.48 21.03 20.69
CA THR A 160 -3.67 20.72 19.91
C THR A 160 -3.29 20.13 18.54
N LYS A 161 -4.25 19.48 17.88
CA LYS A 161 -4.06 18.90 16.54
C LYS A 161 -3.57 19.95 15.53
N ASP A 162 -4.16 21.15 15.53
CA ASP A 162 -3.81 22.22 14.59
C ASP A 162 -2.40 22.83 14.83
N GLN A 163 -1.84 22.67 16.03
CA GLN A 163 -0.48 23.10 16.35
C GLN A 163 0.57 22.11 15.84
N SER A 164 0.17 20.85 15.60
CA SER A 164 1.06 19.81 15.11
C SER A 164 1.50 20.06 13.66
N GLY A 165 2.80 20.07 13.43
CA GLY A 165 3.39 20.10 12.10
C GLY A 165 3.06 18.84 11.31
N LEU A 166 3.03 17.70 11.98
CA LEU A 166 2.68 16.41 11.37
C LEU A 166 1.23 16.41 10.89
N TYR A 167 0.28 16.90 11.69
CA TYR A 167 -1.11 17.05 11.26
C TYR A 167 -1.24 17.97 10.04
N ARG A 168 -0.59 19.13 10.09
CA ARG A 168 -0.65 20.11 8.97
C ARG A 168 0.00 19.56 7.71
N LEU A 169 1.10 18.84 7.81
CA LEU A 169 1.74 18.14 6.69
C LEU A 169 0.78 17.13 6.06
N ARG A 170 0.17 16.30 6.88
CA ARG A 170 -0.79 15.28 6.45
C ARG A 170 -2.03 15.90 5.80
N ALA A 171 -2.59 16.96 6.42
CA ALA A 171 -3.75 17.71 5.89
C ALA A 171 -3.41 18.39 4.54
N SER A 172 -2.18 18.87 4.38
CA SER A 172 -1.70 19.46 3.12
C SER A 172 -1.71 18.43 1.98
N GLY A 173 -1.27 17.19 2.22
CA GLY A 173 -1.35 16.10 1.23
C GLY A 173 -2.79 15.66 0.93
N ALA A 174 -3.63 15.60 1.94
CA ALA A 174 -5.03 15.18 1.80
C ALA A 174 -5.91 16.17 1.03
N ARG A 175 -5.53 17.44 0.91
CA ARG A 175 -6.32 18.46 0.18
C ARG A 175 -6.54 18.13 -1.30
N TYR A 176 -5.73 17.25 -1.86
CA TYR A 176 -5.84 16.78 -3.25
C TYR A 176 -6.72 15.54 -3.42
N LEU A 177 -7.23 14.99 -2.31
CA LEU A 177 -8.09 13.82 -2.31
C LEU A 177 -9.47 14.20 -1.75
N THR A 178 -10.52 13.72 -2.36
CA THR A 178 -11.88 13.91 -1.83
C THR A 178 -12.06 13.07 -0.55
N LYS A 179 -13.05 13.41 0.27
CA LYS A 179 -13.41 12.58 1.43
C LYS A 179 -13.76 11.15 1.01
N ASP A 180 -14.42 10.98 -0.13
CA ASP A 180 -14.78 9.67 -0.67
C ASP A 180 -13.56 8.89 -1.12
N ALA A 181 -12.56 9.57 -1.72
CA ALA A 181 -11.27 8.97 -2.08
C ALA A 181 -10.50 8.45 -0.86
N LEU A 182 -10.72 9.01 0.32
CA LEU A 182 -10.09 8.56 1.57
C LEU A 182 -10.89 7.48 2.30
N ALA A 183 -12.19 7.37 2.05
CA ALA A 183 -13.12 6.54 2.82
C ALA A 183 -13.43 5.17 2.18
N TRP A 184 -13.10 4.95 0.91
CA TRP A 184 -13.43 3.69 0.25
C TRP A 184 -12.72 2.46 0.84
N PRO A 185 -11.50 2.53 1.43
CA PRO A 185 -10.86 1.37 2.01
C PRO A 185 -11.72 0.66 3.06
N MET A 186 -12.46 1.43 3.88
CA MET A 186 -13.41 0.90 4.87
C MET A 186 -14.52 0.05 4.26
N LYS A 187 -14.86 0.30 3.01
CA LYS A 187 -15.95 -0.38 2.30
C LYS A 187 -15.43 -1.55 1.45
N LEU A 188 -14.13 -1.81 1.45
CA LEU A 188 -13.51 -2.81 0.58
C LEU A 188 -14.15 -4.20 0.68
N PRO A 189 -14.51 -4.74 1.87
CA PRO A 189 -15.22 -6.01 1.96
C PRO A 189 -16.54 -6.00 1.21
N THR A 190 -17.36 -4.96 1.39
CA THR A 190 -18.65 -4.81 0.69
C THR A 190 -18.45 -4.61 -0.81
N LEU A 191 -17.49 -3.77 -1.20
CA LEU A 191 -17.20 -3.51 -2.62
C LEU A 191 -16.73 -4.77 -3.36
N LEU A 192 -15.97 -5.65 -2.72
CA LEU A 192 -15.59 -6.94 -3.28
C LEU A 192 -16.81 -7.89 -3.37
N ALA A 193 -17.65 -7.94 -2.33
CA ALA A 193 -18.88 -8.73 -2.34
C ALA A 193 -19.82 -8.32 -3.47
N ASP A 194 -20.00 -7.02 -3.70
CA ASP A 194 -20.81 -6.46 -4.78
C ASP A 194 -20.30 -6.85 -6.19
N GLN A 195 -19.03 -7.23 -6.31
CA GLN A 195 -18.43 -7.75 -7.54
C GLN A 195 -18.41 -9.29 -7.60
N GLY A 196 -19.13 -9.98 -6.70
CA GLY A 196 -19.28 -11.43 -6.71
C GLY A 196 -18.15 -12.18 -5.98
N VAL A 197 -17.25 -11.49 -5.28
CA VAL A 197 -16.22 -12.11 -4.46
C VAL A 197 -16.88 -12.75 -3.22
N THR A 198 -16.50 -13.97 -2.92
CA THR A 198 -17.05 -14.79 -1.84
C THR A 198 -16.00 -15.10 -0.77
N ASN A 199 -16.40 -15.73 0.34
CA ASN A 199 -15.51 -16.11 1.44
C ASN A 199 -14.62 -14.94 1.93
N ILE A 200 -15.23 -13.77 2.06
CA ILE A 200 -14.51 -12.55 2.45
C ILE A 200 -14.11 -12.65 3.92
N VAL A 201 -12.82 -12.43 4.17
CA VAL A 201 -12.21 -12.36 5.49
C VAL A 201 -11.50 -11.01 5.61
N GLU A 202 -11.65 -10.37 6.76
CA GLU A 202 -10.97 -9.12 7.10
C GLU A 202 -10.06 -9.32 8.31
N ALA A 203 -8.81 -8.87 8.21
CA ALA A 203 -7.90 -8.68 9.33
C ALA A 203 -7.63 -7.18 9.50
N ARG A 204 -7.70 -6.68 10.73
CA ARG A 204 -7.57 -5.25 11.01
C ARG A 204 -6.68 -5.00 12.22
N THR A 205 -5.80 -4.00 12.11
CA THR A 205 -5.12 -3.37 13.25
C THR A 205 -5.78 -2.02 13.50
N THR A 206 -6.21 -1.76 14.73
CA THR A 206 -6.80 -0.50 15.16
C THR A 206 -5.87 0.23 16.11
N LEU A 207 -6.16 1.50 16.44
CA LEU A 207 -5.41 2.25 17.45
C LEU A 207 -5.29 1.50 18.79
N GLU A 208 -6.26 0.68 19.14
CA GLU A 208 -6.26 -0.10 20.39
C GLU A 208 -5.27 -1.27 20.34
N THR A 209 -5.13 -1.90 19.18
CA THR A 209 -4.25 -3.07 18.95
C THR A 209 -2.89 -2.69 18.41
N PHE A 210 -2.74 -1.45 17.95
CA PHE A 210 -1.50 -0.93 17.39
C PHE A 210 -0.36 -0.90 18.43
N ASP A 211 0.79 -1.45 18.06
CA ASP A 211 1.97 -1.41 18.94
C ASP A 211 2.63 -0.02 18.87
N ARG A 212 2.31 0.81 19.87
CA ARG A 212 2.70 2.24 19.95
C ARG A 212 4.21 2.51 19.80
N LYS A 213 5.07 1.52 20.11
CA LYS A 213 6.53 1.69 19.92
C LYS A 213 6.95 1.89 18.46
N TYR A 214 6.10 1.46 17.50
CA TYR A 214 6.34 1.65 16.06
C TYR A 214 5.74 2.96 15.52
N GLY A 215 5.02 3.74 16.32
CA GLY A 215 4.38 4.98 15.86
C GLY A 215 5.36 5.98 15.25
N ARG A 216 6.56 6.11 15.84
CA ARG A 216 7.61 6.96 15.26
C ARG A 216 8.06 6.47 13.87
N ALA A 217 8.25 5.18 13.69
CA ALA A 217 8.67 4.62 12.41
C ALA A 217 7.62 4.84 11.32
N TRP A 218 6.33 4.67 11.63
CA TRP A 218 5.24 5.01 10.72
C TRP A 218 5.20 6.51 10.38
N THR A 219 5.46 7.39 11.37
CA THR A 219 5.55 8.84 11.14
C THR A 219 6.71 9.18 10.19
N GLU A 220 7.87 8.55 10.37
CA GLU A 220 9.05 8.73 9.51
C GLU A 220 8.76 8.30 8.05
N VAL A 221 7.95 7.29 7.83
CA VAL A 221 7.46 6.89 6.50
C VAL A 221 6.62 8.00 5.85
N ILE A 222 5.71 8.64 6.60
CA ILE A 222 4.90 9.76 6.09
C ILE A 222 5.78 10.96 5.73
N VAL A 223 6.74 11.29 6.60
CA VAL A 223 7.69 12.39 6.36
C VAL A 223 8.57 12.08 5.14
N ALA A 224 9.04 10.85 4.99
CA ALA A 224 9.84 10.44 3.83
C ALA A 224 9.05 10.54 2.52
N ALA A 225 7.75 10.18 2.51
CA ALA A 225 6.88 10.37 1.36
C ALA A 225 6.74 11.85 0.97
N ALA A 226 6.63 12.75 1.97
CA ALA A 226 6.56 14.18 1.72
C ALA A 226 7.88 14.73 1.17
N ILE A 227 9.04 14.27 1.68
CA ILE A 227 10.37 14.65 1.17
C ILE A 227 10.53 14.21 -0.30
N ASP A 228 10.17 12.99 -0.63
CA ASP A 228 10.21 12.52 -2.01
C ASP A 228 9.30 13.37 -2.93
N GLY A 229 8.12 13.73 -2.43
CA GLY A 229 7.19 14.62 -3.12
C GLY A 229 7.73 16.02 -3.41
N LEU A 230 8.64 16.56 -2.57
CA LEU A 230 9.26 17.88 -2.78
C LEU A 230 10.00 17.97 -4.11
N GLY A 231 10.69 16.91 -4.53
CA GLY A 231 11.43 16.86 -5.79
C GLY A 231 10.54 17.00 -7.03
N LYS A 232 9.23 16.84 -6.88
CA LYS A 232 8.21 16.90 -7.93
C LYS A 232 7.48 18.23 -8.00
N LEU A 233 7.66 19.08 -6.99
CA LEU A 233 7.06 20.39 -6.93
C LEU A 233 7.92 21.41 -7.69
N PRO A 234 7.30 22.34 -8.44
CA PRO A 234 8.01 23.47 -9.02
C PRO A 234 8.55 24.38 -7.91
N GLU A 235 9.62 25.10 -8.19
CA GLU A 235 10.13 26.13 -7.29
C GLU A 235 9.07 27.22 -7.05
N GLY A 236 8.96 27.72 -5.82
CA GLY A 236 8.01 28.75 -5.44
C GLY A 236 7.34 28.51 -4.09
N GLU A 237 6.38 29.36 -3.74
CA GLU A 237 5.74 29.42 -2.42
C GLU A 237 5.19 28.06 -1.93
N MET A 238 4.63 27.25 -2.83
CA MET A 238 4.10 25.92 -2.47
C MET A 238 5.21 24.98 -1.98
N LYS A 239 6.35 24.98 -2.64
CA LYS A 239 7.51 24.17 -2.24
C LYS A 239 8.09 24.65 -0.93
N ASP A 240 8.20 25.96 -0.76
CA ASP A 240 8.68 26.59 0.47
C ASP A 240 7.77 26.30 1.68
N GLU A 241 6.45 26.34 1.47
CA GLU A 241 5.47 25.93 2.48
C GLU A 241 5.65 24.45 2.87
N MET A 242 5.78 23.56 1.87
CA MET A 242 5.96 22.15 2.11
C MET A 242 7.24 21.85 2.89
N VAL A 243 8.36 22.54 2.59
CA VAL A 243 9.61 22.44 3.36
C VAL A 243 9.37 22.78 4.83
N LYS A 244 8.68 23.89 5.12
CA LYS A 244 8.36 24.30 6.50
C LYS A 244 7.50 23.28 7.23
N LEU A 245 6.51 22.69 6.54
CA LEU A 245 5.65 21.64 7.11
C LEU A 245 6.43 20.35 7.41
N ILE A 246 7.34 19.95 6.52
CA ILE A 246 8.21 18.79 6.73
C ILE A 246 9.12 19.00 7.95
N GLU A 247 9.76 20.17 8.08
CA GLU A 247 10.62 20.45 9.24
C GLU A 247 9.80 20.46 10.54
N ALA A 248 8.61 21.06 10.54
CA ALA A 248 7.73 21.03 11.70
C ALA A 248 7.29 19.60 12.07
N ALA A 249 7.00 18.73 11.09
CA ALA A 249 6.65 17.34 11.33
C ALA A 249 7.84 16.52 11.88
N LYS A 250 9.06 16.81 11.45
CA LYS A 250 10.28 16.21 12.01
C LYS A 250 10.48 16.59 13.48
N GLU A 251 10.23 17.85 13.83
CA GLU A 251 10.30 18.29 15.23
C GLU A 251 9.22 17.62 16.09
N ASP A 252 8.02 17.45 15.57
CA ASP A 252 6.97 16.70 16.25
C ASP A 252 7.37 15.23 16.51
N ALA A 253 7.94 14.57 15.51
CA ALA A 253 8.43 13.19 15.66
C ALA A 253 9.52 13.07 16.74
N LYS A 254 10.41 14.06 16.87
CA LYS A 254 11.41 14.13 17.96
C LYS A 254 10.76 14.24 19.34
N LYS A 255 9.62 14.91 19.44
CA LYS A 255 8.84 15.05 20.68
C LYS A 255 7.98 13.83 20.99
N GLY A 256 8.01 12.80 20.16
CA GLY A 256 7.20 11.59 20.30
C GLY A 256 5.77 11.75 19.81
N ILE A 257 5.47 12.78 19.02
CA ILE A 257 4.19 12.88 18.33
C ILE A 257 4.26 11.94 17.12
N ALA A 258 3.27 11.05 17.01
CA ALA A 258 3.23 10.05 15.98
C ALA A 258 1.85 9.97 15.32
N TRP A 259 1.85 9.82 14.00
CA TRP A 259 0.65 9.51 13.22
C TRP A 259 0.38 8.02 13.23
N VAL A 260 -0.88 7.67 13.40
CA VAL A 260 -1.38 6.29 13.35
C VAL A 260 -2.74 6.29 12.64
N ALA A 261 -3.01 5.26 11.88
CA ALA A 261 -4.33 4.97 11.30
C ALA A 261 -4.60 3.47 11.39
N ASP A 262 -5.86 3.08 11.23
CA ASP A 262 -6.20 1.67 11.13
C ASP A 262 -5.65 1.10 9.81
N HIS A 263 -5.16 -0.13 9.88
CA HIS A 263 -4.73 -0.89 8.74
C HIS A 263 -5.64 -2.10 8.55
N LEU A 264 -5.92 -2.46 7.31
CA LEU A 264 -6.75 -3.62 7.01
C LEU A 264 -6.16 -4.45 5.88
N VAL A 265 -6.42 -5.75 5.96
CA VAL A 265 -6.22 -6.70 4.86
C VAL A 265 -7.55 -7.39 4.62
N VAL A 266 -8.00 -7.37 3.39
CA VAL A 266 -9.21 -8.05 2.96
C VAL A 266 -8.83 -9.16 1.99
N VAL A 267 -9.32 -10.35 2.26
CA VAL A 267 -9.16 -11.52 1.40
C VAL A 267 -10.52 -11.96 0.89
N GLY A 268 -10.58 -12.41 -0.35
CA GLY A 268 -11.77 -13.00 -0.90
C GLY A 268 -11.48 -13.94 -2.06
N ARG A 269 -12.47 -14.70 -2.49
CA ARG A 269 -12.38 -15.70 -3.55
C ARG A 269 -13.30 -15.33 -4.71
N LYS A 270 -12.73 -15.27 -5.92
CA LYS A 270 -13.50 -15.06 -7.16
C LYS A 270 -14.42 -16.23 -7.47
#